data_ed373906e1fb284bf1dd13e9e3583375
#
_entry.id   ed373906e1fb284bf1dd13e9e3583375
#
_cell.length_a   1.000
_cell.length_b   1.000
_cell.length_c   1.000
_cell.angle_alpha   90.00
_cell.angle_beta   90.00
_cell.angle_gamma   90.00
#
_symmetry.space_group_name_H-M   'P 1'
#
loop_
_entity.id
_entity.type
_entity.pdbx_description
1 polymer ?
#
loop_
_entity_poly.entity_id
_entity_poly.type
_entity_poly.pdbx_seq_one_letter_code
_entity_poly.pdbx_strand_id
1 'polypeptide(L)'
;MELIKEIVIATHNSDKKKEIVFALQDLDIKILSLDNFPKIGEIEETGSTLLENSFIKARTVSTITGKAAIADDTGLEVDALNGAPGIYSARYAGINVSYEDNVRKLLSEMSSVDDENRTARFRTVMSFHSSKKEFWTEGVAEGSITRKEIGKGGFGYDPVFRSKHTGKTFAEMTTQEKNKISHRGLAIEKMTKLLIKKIK
;
A
#
# COMPACT_ATOMS: atom_id res chain seq x y z
N MET A 1 -12.34 -27.26 9.66
CA MET A 1 -11.89 -25.84 9.46
C MET A 1 -10.40 -25.94 9.06
N GLU A 2 -9.98 -25.30 7.98
CA GLU A 2 -8.57 -25.38 7.59
C GLU A 2 -7.79 -24.35 8.42
N LEU A 3 -6.87 -24.85 9.24
CA LEU A 3 -5.98 -24.00 10.03
C LEU A 3 -4.91 -23.42 9.09
N ILE A 4 -4.97 -22.15 8.80
CA ILE A 4 -3.95 -21.48 7.99
C ILE A 4 -2.71 -21.24 8.87
N LYS A 5 -1.64 -22.00 8.59
CA LYS A 5 -0.38 -21.92 9.35
C LYS A 5 0.66 -21.02 8.70
N GLU A 6 0.51 -20.75 7.40
CA GLU A 6 1.46 -19.96 6.62
C GLU A 6 0.72 -19.00 5.70
N ILE A 7 1.21 -17.78 5.61
CA ILE A 7 0.70 -16.73 4.70
C ILE A 7 1.88 -16.14 3.93
N VAL A 8 1.74 -15.99 2.62
CA VAL A 8 2.74 -15.35 1.76
C VAL A 8 2.35 -13.89 1.52
N ILE A 9 3.27 -12.96 1.77
CA ILE A 9 3.11 -11.55 1.41
C ILE A 9 3.48 -11.40 -0.07
N ALA A 10 2.50 -11.07 -0.90
CA ALA A 10 2.61 -11.00 -2.35
C ALA A 10 3.03 -9.58 -2.81
N THR A 11 4.22 -9.16 -2.43
CA THR A 11 4.81 -7.89 -2.87
C THR A 11 6.33 -8.00 -3.04
N HIS A 12 6.86 -7.40 -4.11
CA HIS A 12 8.30 -7.20 -4.31
C HIS A 12 8.81 -5.90 -3.68
N ASN A 13 7.90 -4.99 -3.29
CA ASN A 13 8.27 -3.74 -2.63
C ASN A 13 8.74 -4.01 -1.20
N SER A 14 10.03 -3.78 -0.94
CA SER A 14 10.68 -4.05 0.36
C SER A 14 10.09 -3.23 1.51
N ASP A 15 9.64 -2.00 1.24
CA ASP A 15 9.11 -1.12 2.27
C ASP A 15 7.70 -1.54 2.67
N LYS A 16 6.84 -1.89 1.71
CA LYS A 16 5.53 -2.49 1.97
C LYS A 16 5.67 -3.80 2.75
N LYS A 17 6.59 -4.67 2.34
CA LYS A 17 6.88 -5.94 3.01
C LYS A 17 7.22 -5.73 4.48
N LYS A 18 8.12 -4.78 4.80
CA LYS A 18 8.52 -4.49 6.19
C LYS A 18 7.33 -4.05 7.05
N GLU A 19 6.49 -3.14 6.54
CA GLU A 19 5.30 -2.65 7.25
C GLU A 19 4.31 -3.80 7.52
N ILE A 20 4.05 -4.68 6.54
CA ILE A 20 3.11 -5.80 6.68
C ILE A 20 3.66 -6.86 7.65
N VAL A 21 4.93 -7.26 7.50
CA VAL A 21 5.58 -8.24 8.39
C VAL A 21 5.53 -7.77 9.84
N PHE A 22 5.91 -6.51 10.08
CA PHE A 22 5.89 -5.94 11.43
C PHE A 22 4.50 -5.97 12.06
N ALA A 23 3.46 -5.68 11.30
CA ALA A 23 2.10 -5.63 11.82
C ALA A 23 1.46 -7.02 12.03
N LEU A 24 1.95 -8.05 11.36
CA LEU A 24 1.43 -9.42 11.46
C LEU A 24 2.28 -10.33 12.38
N GLN A 25 3.38 -9.83 12.93
CA GLN A 25 4.34 -10.63 13.72
C GLN A 25 3.75 -11.29 14.98
N ASP A 26 2.71 -10.69 15.57
CA ASP A 26 2.06 -11.19 16.77
C ASP A 26 0.97 -12.25 16.48
N LEU A 27 0.72 -12.55 15.21
CA LEU A 27 -0.15 -13.65 14.85
C LEU A 27 0.61 -14.98 14.93
N ASP A 28 -0.04 -16.01 15.46
CA ASP A 28 0.49 -17.40 15.47
C ASP A 28 0.39 -18.01 14.05
N ILE A 29 1.03 -17.36 13.09
CA ILE A 29 1.05 -17.70 11.68
C ILE A 29 2.44 -17.40 11.14
N LYS A 30 3.02 -18.35 10.42
CA LYS A 30 4.30 -18.14 9.76
C LYS A 30 4.13 -17.22 8.55
N ILE A 31 4.78 -16.08 8.59
CA ILE A 31 4.77 -15.13 7.49
C ILE A 31 5.92 -15.44 6.54
N LEU A 32 5.59 -15.66 5.27
CA LEU A 32 6.53 -15.85 4.16
C LEU A 32 6.47 -14.62 3.24
N SER A 33 7.50 -14.43 2.44
CA SER A 33 7.55 -13.39 1.40
C SER A 33 7.92 -13.99 0.04
N LEU A 34 7.89 -13.20 -1.01
CA LEU A 34 8.32 -13.64 -2.35
C LEU A 34 9.80 -14.02 -2.39
N ASP A 35 10.62 -13.57 -1.44
CA ASP A 35 12.02 -14.01 -1.31
C ASP A 35 12.14 -15.53 -1.09
N ASN A 36 11.12 -16.16 -0.50
CA ASN A 36 11.04 -17.60 -0.32
C ASN A 36 10.64 -18.34 -1.62
N PHE A 37 10.25 -17.59 -2.65
CA PHE A 37 9.75 -18.12 -3.93
C PHE A 37 10.41 -17.39 -5.12
N PRO A 38 11.72 -17.50 -5.32
CA PRO A 38 12.46 -16.67 -6.29
C PRO A 38 12.05 -16.88 -7.75
N LYS A 39 11.26 -17.92 -8.04
CA LYS A 39 10.70 -18.16 -9.38
C LYS A 39 9.46 -17.31 -9.67
N ILE A 40 8.88 -16.64 -8.67
CA ILE A 40 7.76 -15.71 -8.87
C ILE A 40 8.38 -14.36 -9.24
N GLY A 41 8.30 -14.02 -10.52
CA GLY A 41 8.68 -12.72 -11.06
C GLY A 41 7.67 -11.63 -10.73
N GLU A 42 7.80 -10.49 -11.40
CA GLU A 42 6.80 -9.42 -11.32
C GLU A 42 5.43 -9.92 -11.76
N ILE A 43 4.40 -9.55 -11.00
CA ILE A 43 3.01 -9.88 -11.29
C ILE A 43 2.40 -8.68 -11.98
N GLU A 44 1.95 -8.87 -13.22
CA GLU A 44 1.34 -7.81 -14.01
C GLU A 44 0.02 -7.35 -13.39
N GLU A 45 -0.10 -6.07 -13.10
CA GLU A 45 -1.28 -5.42 -12.55
C GLU A 45 -2.16 -4.90 -13.69
N THR A 46 -3.07 -5.76 -14.18
CA THR A 46 -3.97 -5.46 -15.30
C THR A 46 -5.34 -4.94 -14.89
N GLY A 47 -5.57 -4.81 -13.59
CA GLY A 47 -6.83 -4.31 -13.04
C GLY A 47 -7.01 -2.82 -13.23
N SER A 48 -8.25 -2.39 -13.25
CA SER A 48 -8.67 -0.98 -13.35
C SER A 48 -8.83 -0.31 -11.98
N THR A 49 -8.71 -1.07 -10.90
CA THR A 49 -8.88 -0.61 -9.53
C THR A 49 -7.80 -1.19 -8.61
N LEU A 50 -7.52 -0.51 -7.49
CA LEU A 50 -6.64 -1.03 -6.45
C LEU A 50 -7.10 -2.40 -5.93
N LEU A 51 -8.43 -2.60 -5.83
CA LEU A 51 -9.01 -3.86 -5.39
C LEU A 51 -8.70 -5.00 -6.36
N GLU A 52 -8.90 -4.78 -7.65
CA GLU A 52 -8.58 -5.78 -8.68
C GLU A 52 -7.11 -6.13 -8.68
N ASN A 53 -6.21 -5.12 -8.65
CA ASN A 53 -4.77 -5.34 -8.63
C ASN A 53 -4.32 -6.08 -7.37
N SER A 54 -4.85 -5.75 -6.20
CA SER A 54 -4.52 -6.47 -4.97
C SER A 54 -4.95 -7.94 -5.05
N PHE A 55 -6.14 -8.24 -5.59
CA PHE A 55 -6.58 -9.62 -5.77
C PHE A 55 -5.79 -10.37 -6.85
N ILE A 56 -5.43 -9.73 -7.96
CA ILE A 56 -4.56 -10.34 -8.99
C ILE A 56 -3.27 -10.85 -8.33
N LYS A 57 -2.61 -10.03 -7.53
CA LYS A 57 -1.40 -10.41 -6.81
C LYS A 57 -1.62 -11.55 -5.82
N ALA A 58 -2.64 -11.44 -4.96
CA ALA A 58 -2.91 -12.46 -3.94
C ALA A 58 -3.28 -13.82 -4.56
N ARG A 59 -4.14 -13.83 -5.59
CA ARG A 59 -4.56 -15.06 -6.29
C ARG A 59 -3.40 -15.71 -7.02
N THR A 60 -2.60 -14.93 -7.75
CA THR A 60 -1.43 -15.44 -8.48
C THR A 60 -0.45 -16.14 -7.54
N VAL A 61 -0.08 -15.47 -6.43
CA VAL A 61 0.86 -16.04 -5.46
C VAL A 61 0.26 -17.27 -4.76
N SER A 62 -1.01 -17.22 -4.38
CA SER A 62 -1.68 -18.35 -3.75
C SER A 62 -1.75 -19.56 -4.69
N THR A 63 -2.05 -19.35 -5.97
CA THR A 63 -2.11 -20.42 -6.98
C THR A 63 -0.74 -21.07 -7.18
N ILE A 64 0.32 -20.28 -7.32
CA ILE A 64 1.68 -20.78 -7.56
C ILE A 64 2.24 -21.51 -6.33
N THR A 65 1.98 -20.99 -5.13
CA THR A 65 2.59 -21.50 -3.89
C THR A 65 1.75 -22.58 -3.20
N GLY A 66 0.45 -22.70 -3.56
CA GLY A 66 -0.51 -23.54 -2.85
C GLY A 66 -0.81 -23.05 -1.41
N LYS A 67 -0.40 -21.83 -1.06
CA LYS A 67 -0.54 -21.24 0.29
C LYS A 67 -1.52 -20.07 0.26
N ALA A 68 -2.02 -19.71 1.43
CA ALA A 68 -2.73 -18.43 1.56
C ALA A 68 -1.79 -17.25 1.26
N ALA A 69 -2.31 -16.22 0.62
CA ALA A 69 -1.55 -15.02 0.28
C ALA A 69 -2.27 -13.74 0.68
N ILE A 70 -1.48 -12.74 1.05
CA ILE A 70 -1.94 -11.35 1.25
C ILE A 70 -1.19 -10.47 0.26
N ALA A 71 -1.93 -9.59 -0.40
CA ALA A 71 -1.37 -8.55 -1.24
C ALA A 71 -1.96 -7.19 -0.87
N ASP A 72 -1.22 -6.13 -1.12
CA ASP A 72 -1.75 -4.76 -1.08
C ASP A 72 -1.59 -4.09 -2.44
N ASP A 73 -2.52 -3.19 -2.74
CA ASP A 73 -2.33 -2.18 -3.76
C ASP A 73 -2.63 -0.79 -3.19
N THR A 74 -1.86 0.20 -3.63
CA THR A 74 -1.86 1.54 -3.02
C THR A 74 -1.80 2.60 -4.07
N GLY A 75 -2.69 3.59 -3.95
CA GLY A 75 -2.72 4.78 -4.78
C GLY A 75 -2.72 6.06 -3.96
N LEU A 76 -2.10 7.09 -4.51
CA LEU A 76 -2.29 8.48 -4.12
C LEU A 76 -3.32 9.08 -5.08
N GLU A 77 -4.41 9.61 -4.54
CA GLU A 77 -5.47 10.28 -5.30
C GLU A 77 -5.43 11.77 -4.99
N VAL A 78 -5.25 12.62 -6.01
CA VAL A 78 -5.19 14.08 -5.88
C VAL A 78 -6.40 14.69 -6.57
N ASP A 79 -7.20 15.47 -5.84
CA ASP A 79 -8.48 15.97 -6.35
C ASP A 79 -8.29 16.92 -7.54
N ALA A 80 -7.32 17.83 -7.48
CA ALA A 80 -6.99 18.74 -8.57
C ALA A 80 -6.48 18.06 -9.85
N LEU A 81 -6.08 16.78 -9.74
CA LEU A 81 -5.64 15.95 -10.87
C LEU A 81 -6.67 14.88 -11.23
N ASN A 82 -7.95 15.07 -10.86
CA ASN A 82 -9.03 14.11 -11.10
C ASN A 82 -8.73 12.70 -10.59
N GLY A 83 -8.06 12.60 -9.45
CA GLY A 83 -7.68 11.35 -8.81
C GLY A 83 -6.35 10.76 -9.29
N ALA A 84 -5.66 11.38 -10.25
CA ALA A 84 -4.30 10.93 -10.59
C ALA A 84 -3.34 11.22 -9.42
N PRO A 85 -2.27 10.40 -9.27
CA PRO A 85 -1.83 9.26 -10.06
C PRO A 85 -2.66 7.97 -9.88
N GLY A 86 -3.44 7.81 -8.78
CA GLY A 86 -4.32 6.66 -8.55
C GLY A 86 -3.58 5.31 -8.64
N ILE A 87 -4.08 4.37 -9.45
CA ILE A 87 -3.47 3.05 -9.66
C ILE A 87 -2.07 3.12 -10.33
N TYR A 88 -1.71 4.26 -10.89
CA TYR A 88 -0.40 4.47 -11.54
C TYR A 88 0.63 5.08 -10.59
N SER A 89 0.35 5.15 -9.28
CA SER A 89 1.22 5.84 -8.30
C SER A 89 2.67 5.37 -8.32
N ALA A 90 2.92 4.08 -8.50
CA ALA A 90 4.28 3.53 -8.54
C ALA A 90 5.05 3.87 -9.83
N ARG A 91 4.34 4.16 -10.92
CA ARG A 91 4.90 4.41 -12.26
C ARG A 91 4.40 5.71 -12.89
N TYR A 92 4.08 6.70 -12.06
CA TYR A 92 3.46 7.96 -12.49
C TYR A 92 4.35 8.75 -13.47
N ALA A 93 5.64 8.79 -13.22
CA ALA A 93 6.62 9.45 -14.10
C ALA A 93 7.04 8.56 -15.29
N GLY A 94 6.66 7.27 -15.31
CA GLY A 94 7.03 6.32 -16.36
C GLY A 94 7.42 4.95 -15.84
N ILE A 95 8.07 4.16 -16.69
CA ILE A 95 8.55 2.81 -16.37
C ILE A 95 9.97 2.93 -15.78
N ASN A 96 10.29 2.14 -14.75
CA ASN A 96 11.60 2.11 -14.09
C ASN A 96 12.07 3.47 -13.51
N VAL A 97 11.13 4.21 -12.95
CA VAL A 97 11.39 5.52 -12.34
C VAL A 97 11.62 5.40 -10.83
N SER A 98 12.35 6.36 -10.28
CA SER A 98 12.54 6.47 -8.84
C SER A 98 11.33 7.08 -8.12
N TYR A 99 11.31 7.01 -6.80
CA TYR A 99 10.30 7.72 -6.00
C TYR A 99 10.38 9.23 -6.21
N GLU A 100 11.59 9.76 -6.32
CA GLU A 100 11.88 11.18 -6.55
C GLU A 100 11.35 11.66 -7.90
N ASP A 101 11.41 10.83 -8.95
CA ASP A 101 10.86 11.17 -10.26
C ASP A 101 9.34 11.30 -10.21
N ASN A 102 8.67 10.40 -9.52
CA ASN A 102 7.21 10.45 -9.30
C ASN A 102 6.82 11.69 -8.50
N VAL A 103 7.55 12.02 -7.44
CA VAL A 103 7.32 13.23 -6.62
C VAL A 103 7.54 14.50 -7.45
N ARG A 104 8.63 14.56 -8.23
CA ARG A 104 8.94 15.71 -9.09
C ARG A 104 7.84 15.96 -10.12
N LYS A 105 7.35 14.89 -10.78
CA LYS A 105 6.24 14.99 -11.72
C LYS A 105 4.99 15.50 -11.04
N LEU A 106 4.62 14.94 -9.89
CA LEU A 106 3.45 15.39 -9.12
C LEU A 106 3.54 16.87 -8.77
N LEU A 107 4.66 17.32 -8.21
CA LEU A 107 4.85 18.72 -7.83
C LEU A 107 4.82 19.65 -9.05
N SER A 108 5.35 19.22 -10.19
CA SER A 108 5.28 19.97 -11.45
C SER A 108 3.84 20.16 -11.92
N GLU A 109 3.04 19.11 -11.96
CA GLU A 109 1.62 19.16 -12.35
C GLU A 109 0.77 19.98 -11.38
N MET A 110 1.18 20.03 -10.11
CA MET A 110 0.52 20.78 -9.06
C MET A 110 1.02 22.23 -8.92
N SER A 111 1.95 22.69 -9.78
CA SER A 111 2.64 23.98 -9.62
C SER A 111 1.71 25.19 -9.62
N SER A 112 0.66 25.18 -10.45
CA SER A 112 -0.34 26.24 -10.57
C SER A 112 -1.57 26.06 -9.68
N VAL A 113 -1.63 24.98 -8.89
CA VAL A 113 -2.78 24.68 -8.02
C VAL A 113 -2.65 25.43 -6.70
N ASP A 114 -3.67 26.20 -6.32
CA ASP A 114 -3.73 26.92 -5.06
C ASP A 114 -3.77 25.99 -3.86
N ASP A 115 -3.30 26.46 -2.70
CA ASP A 115 -3.13 25.64 -1.50
C ASP A 115 -4.42 24.99 -1.01
N GLU A 116 -5.55 25.69 -1.13
CA GLU A 116 -6.87 25.19 -0.77
C GLU A 116 -7.38 24.04 -1.65
N ASN A 117 -6.87 23.94 -2.88
CA ASN A 117 -7.26 22.95 -3.88
C ASN A 117 -6.28 21.76 -3.97
N ARG A 118 -5.31 21.67 -3.05
CA ARG A 118 -4.29 20.60 -3.05
C ARG A 118 -4.71 19.37 -2.25
N THR A 119 -6.01 19.16 -2.04
CA THR A 119 -6.53 18.01 -1.30
C THR A 119 -6.19 16.69 -2.00
N ALA A 120 -5.84 15.70 -1.18
CA ALA A 120 -5.43 14.41 -1.64
C ALA A 120 -5.71 13.34 -0.60
N ARG A 121 -5.75 12.08 -1.02
CA ARG A 121 -5.78 10.93 -0.11
C ARG A 121 -4.88 9.82 -0.57
N PHE A 122 -4.26 9.16 0.38
CA PHE A 122 -3.72 7.84 0.15
C PHE A 122 -4.77 6.78 0.43
N ARG A 123 -4.84 5.79 -0.45
CA ARG A 123 -5.72 4.63 -0.33
C ARG A 123 -4.91 3.36 -0.47
N THR A 124 -5.09 2.41 0.45
CA THR A 124 -4.56 1.05 0.32
C THR A 124 -5.71 0.08 0.37
N VAL A 125 -5.77 -0.81 -0.60
CA VAL A 125 -6.59 -2.01 -0.53
C VAL A 125 -5.68 -3.20 -0.25
N MET A 126 -6.04 -4.00 0.74
CA MET A 126 -5.34 -5.22 1.10
C MET A 126 -6.28 -6.40 0.91
N SER A 127 -5.87 -7.38 0.12
CA SER A 127 -6.64 -8.59 -0.17
C SER A 127 -5.99 -9.83 0.45
N PHE A 128 -6.83 -10.75 0.88
CA PHE A 128 -6.45 -12.10 1.30
C PHE A 128 -7.08 -13.10 0.35
N HIS A 129 -6.31 -14.10 -0.06
CA HIS A 129 -6.80 -15.23 -0.84
C HIS A 129 -6.24 -16.56 -0.31
N SER A 130 -7.09 -17.58 -0.27
CA SER A 130 -6.75 -18.97 -0.07
C SER A 130 -7.66 -19.85 -0.92
N SER A 131 -7.43 -21.17 -0.96
CA SER A 131 -8.29 -22.13 -1.69
C SER A 131 -9.78 -22.07 -1.30
N LYS A 132 -10.11 -21.53 -0.11
CA LYS A 132 -11.48 -21.55 0.44
C LYS A 132 -12.05 -20.19 0.79
N LYS A 133 -11.22 -19.16 0.87
CA LYS A 133 -11.66 -17.85 1.40
C LYS A 133 -11.00 -16.71 0.65
N GLU A 134 -11.81 -15.70 0.36
CA GLU A 134 -11.36 -14.38 -0.09
C GLU A 134 -12.01 -13.31 0.76
N PHE A 135 -11.26 -12.28 1.09
CA PHE A 135 -11.76 -11.05 1.70
C PHE A 135 -10.72 -9.93 1.55
N TRP A 136 -11.15 -8.73 1.78
CA TRP A 136 -10.30 -7.56 1.64
C TRP A 136 -10.61 -6.51 2.70
N THR A 137 -9.70 -5.58 2.86
CA THR A 137 -9.83 -4.39 3.71
C THR A 137 -9.28 -3.18 3.00
N GLU A 138 -9.72 -2.01 3.43
CA GLU A 138 -9.25 -0.74 2.92
C GLU A 138 -8.87 0.19 4.05
N GLY A 139 -7.80 0.94 3.85
CA GLY A 139 -7.43 2.08 4.67
C GLY A 139 -7.26 3.33 3.82
N VAL A 140 -7.73 4.46 4.34
CA VAL A 140 -7.65 5.77 3.68
C VAL A 140 -7.04 6.75 4.66
N ALA A 141 -6.09 7.54 4.18
CA ALA A 141 -5.53 8.66 4.91
C ALA A 141 -5.77 9.95 4.11
N GLU A 142 -6.57 10.85 4.68
CA GLU A 142 -6.86 12.15 4.07
C GLU A 142 -5.74 13.15 4.34
N GLY A 143 -5.48 14.03 3.38
CA GLY A 143 -4.42 15.01 3.48
C GLY A 143 -4.39 16.00 2.33
N SER A 144 -3.22 16.57 2.10
CA SER A 144 -2.96 17.51 1.00
C SER A 144 -1.53 17.36 0.49
N ILE A 145 -1.30 17.82 -0.75
CA ILE A 145 0.03 17.85 -1.36
C ILE A 145 0.72 19.17 -1.02
N THR A 146 1.91 19.09 -0.45
CA THR A 146 2.76 20.25 -0.15
C THR A 146 3.35 20.86 -1.44
N ARG A 147 3.86 22.10 -1.38
CA ARG A 147 4.53 22.74 -2.53
C ARG A 147 5.96 22.26 -2.77
N LYS A 148 6.56 21.62 -1.77
CA LYS A 148 7.93 21.06 -1.80
C LYS A 148 8.01 19.87 -0.87
N GLU A 149 9.05 19.10 -1.02
CA GLU A 149 9.36 18.00 -0.10
C GLU A 149 9.68 18.54 1.30
N ILE A 150 9.13 17.86 2.33
CA ILE A 150 9.33 18.16 3.75
C ILE A 150 9.53 16.86 4.50
N GLY A 151 10.60 16.76 5.30
CA GLY A 151 11.00 15.54 6.00
C GLY A 151 11.93 14.66 5.16
N LYS A 152 12.48 13.61 5.79
CA LYS A 152 13.46 12.71 5.16
C LYS A 152 13.11 11.23 5.38
N GLY A 153 12.05 10.95 6.11
CA GLY A 153 11.61 9.57 6.40
C GLY A 153 10.66 9.03 5.34
N GLY A 154 10.28 7.76 5.52
CA GLY A 154 9.31 7.12 4.67
C GLY A 154 9.80 6.79 3.27
N PHE A 155 8.87 6.66 2.31
CA PHE A 155 9.14 6.35 0.93
C PHE A 155 8.01 6.86 0.01
N GLY A 156 8.23 6.84 -1.30
CA GLY A 156 7.24 7.27 -2.28
C GLY A 156 6.89 8.75 -2.13
N TYR A 157 5.62 9.04 -2.01
CA TYR A 157 5.12 10.42 -1.87
C TYR A 157 5.06 10.93 -0.42
N ASP A 158 5.61 10.21 0.55
CA ASP A 158 5.62 10.61 1.96
C ASP A 158 6.14 12.04 2.21
N PRO A 159 7.20 12.52 1.50
CA PRO A 159 7.72 13.87 1.69
C PRO A 159 6.77 14.99 1.23
N VAL A 160 5.80 14.69 0.40
CA VAL A 160 4.87 15.69 -0.14
C VAL A 160 3.43 15.48 0.30
N PHE A 161 3.11 14.40 0.99
CA PHE A 161 1.77 14.15 1.52
C PHE A 161 1.67 14.60 2.97
N ARG A 162 0.93 15.67 3.21
CA ARG A 162 0.64 16.22 4.55
C ARG A 162 -0.65 15.63 5.09
N SER A 163 -0.58 14.88 6.18
CA SER A 163 -1.73 14.29 6.84
C SER A 163 -2.67 15.37 7.41
N LYS A 164 -3.95 15.28 7.11
CA LYS A 164 -5.00 16.11 7.70
C LYS A 164 -5.10 15.92 9.22
N HIS A 165 -4.75 14.73 9.72
CA HIS A 165 -4.86 14.40 11.15
C HIS A 165 -3.82 15.10 12.02
N THR A 166 -2.57 15.25 11.52
CA THR A 166 -1.45 15.78 12.31
C THR A 166 -0.88 17.09 11.80
N GLY A 167 -1.18 17.48 10.55
CA GLY A 167 -0.56 18.62 9.87
C GLY A 167 0.90 18.41 9.47
N LYS A 168 1.50 17.23 9.75
CA LYS A 168 2.86 16.85 9.35
C LYS A 168 2.82 16.04 8.05
N THR A 169 3.90 16.06 7.27
CA THR A 169 4.07 15.09 6.20
C THR A 169 4.35 13.70 6.76
N PHE A 170 4.09 12.66 5.99
CA PHE A 170 4.44 11.31 6.44
C PHE A 170 5.95 11.12 6.61
N ALA A 171 6.76 11.88 5.86
CA ALA A 171 8.23 11.86 5.99
C ALA A 171 8.77 12.57 7.24
N GLU A 172 7.95 13.37 7.94
CA GLU A 172 8.27 13.97 9.24
C GLU A 172 7.94 13.09 10.43
N MET A 173 7.29 11.93 10.19
CA MET A 173 6.83 11.02 11.23
C MET A 173 7.82 9.87 11.42
N THR A 174 7.87 9.35 12.63
CA THR A 174 8.45 8.03 12.87
C THR A 174 7.57 6.95 12.24
N THR A 175 8.15 5.79 11.97
CA THR A 175 7.39 4.64 11.44
C THR A 175 6.19 4.27 12.33
N GLN A 176 6.36 4.35 13.65
CA GLN A 176 5.29 4.04 14.60
C GLN A 176 4.15 5.07 14.57
N GLU A 177 4.48 6.37 14.46
CA GLU A 177 3.48 7.42 14.32
C GLU A 177 2.70 7.28 13.01
N LYS A 178 3.42 7.08 11.89
CA LYS A 178 2.84 6.88 10.57
C LYS A 178 1.91 5.67 10.55
N ASN A 179 2.33 4.52 11.08
CA ASN A 179 1.54 3.28 11.02
C ASN A 179 0.19 3.39 11.73
N LYS A 180 0.04 4.27 12.74
CA LYS A 180 -1.23 4.48 13.43
C LYS A 180 -2.30 5.20 12.59
N ILE A 181 -1.89 5.99 11.60
CA ILE A 181 -2.79 6.89 10.88
C ILE A 181 -2.69 6.74 9.35
N SER A 182 -1.71 5.99 8.86
CA SER A 182 -1.53 5.82 7.42
C SER A 182 -2.57 4.87 6.82
N HIS A 183 -2.82 5.07 5.54
CA HIS A 183 -3.67 4.21 4.72
C HIS A 183 -3.33 2.72 4.89
N ARG A 184 -2.03 2.36 4.79
CA ARG A 184 -1.60 0.96 4.94
C ARG A 184 -1.74 0.48 6.38
N GLY A 185 -1.35 1.27 7.36
CA GLY A 185 -1.52 0.91 8.77
C GLY A 185 -2.97 0.59 9.11
N LEU A 186 -3.91 1.45 8.66
CA LEU A 186 -5.36 1.25 8.85
C LEU A 186 -5.88 0.00 8.11
N ALA A 187 -5.40 -0.24 6.87
CA ALA A 187 -5.78 -1.44 6.11
C ALA A 187 -5.29 -2.72 6.78
N ILE A 188 -4.04 -2.73 7.26
CA ILE A 188 -3.43 -3.87 7.97
C ILE A 188 -4.16 -4.15 9.28
N GLU A 189 -4.46 -3.13 10.08
CA GLU A 189 -5.21 -3.30 11.34
C GLU A 189 -6.55 -4.01 11.11
N LYS A 190 -7.29 -3.57 10.09
CA LYS A 190 -8.56 -4.21 9.70
C LYS A 190 -8.32 -5.66 9.21
N MET A 191 -7.29 -5.90 8.40
CA MET A 191 -6.93 -7.22 7.89
C MET A 191 -6.57 -8.17 9.03
N THR A 192 -5.77 -7.73 9.99
CA THR A 192 -5.40 -8.51 11.18
C THR A 192 -6.63 -8.97 11.97
N LYS A 193 -7.59 -8.04 12.19
CA LYS A 193 -8.87 -8.38 12.85
C LYS A 193 -9.67 -9.43 12.08
N LEU A 194 -9.70 -9.33 10.74
CA LEU A 194 -10.39 -10.32 9.90
C LEU A 194 -9.67 -11.67 9.88
N LEU A 195 -8.35 -11.68 9.84
CA LEU A 195 -7.55 -12.91 9.93
C LEU A 195 -7.84 -13.65 11.24
N ILE A 196 -7.77 -12.97 12.38
CA ILE A 196 -8.08 -13.56 13.68
C ILE A 196 -9.49 -14.17 13.70
N LYS A 197 -10.48 -13.47 13.11
CA LYS A 197 -11.89 -13.91 13.12
C LYS A 197 -12.17 -15.05 12.14
N LYS A 198 -11.50 -15.06 10.98
CA LYS A 198 -11.89 -15.94 9.85
C LYS A 198 -10.98 -17.15 9.66
N ILE A 199 -9.76 -17.15 10.20
CA ILE A 199 -8.78 -18.23 9.95
C ILE A 199 -8.40 -19.02 11.22
N LYS A 200 -8.93 -18.65 12.37
CA LYS A 200 -8.85 -19.47 13.60
C LYS A 200 -9.86 -20.58 13.64
#